data_ac89e0d00b4883a4466214bbed9e6dff
#
_entry.id   ac89e0d00b4883a4466214bbed9e6dff
#
_cell.length_a   1.000
_cell.length_b   1.000
_cell.length_c   1.000
_cell.angle_alpha   90.00
_cell.angle_beta   90.00
_cell.angle_gamma   90.00
#
_symmetry.space_group_name_H-M   'P 1'
#
loop_
_entity.id
_entity.type
_entity.pdbx_description
1 polymer ?
#
loop_
_entity_poly.entity_id
_entity_poly.type
_entity_poly.pdbx_seq_one_letter_code
_entity_poly.pdbx_strand_id
1 'polypeptide(L)'
;MIKTLTILTALLLAPLATLHAADAPTPPAKPNILWIIMDDVGAELPCYGEKKIETPNMDRLVREGTRFDRAFLTASVCSPSRSALITGMYQTTIGAHHHRSGRGTEKIHLPAGVEPVPALFQRAGYYTCNGGYPAKGRGLGKTDYNFEWDAKIYDGNDWAGRKPGQPFFAQIQLWGGKNRNDDGRWYRDEAPKALGTLTQPEDVTLPPYYPRDPVLLADWAQYLDCIRLCDKQVGEILQRLETAGILDQTIIILMGDNGISHARGKQFLYDEGIRTPFIVRGPGVARGTVRNDLIEHIDMAATSLAWAGLPVPSRMQGRDVFAKDYQRRDAVFAARDRCDVTVDRIRCVRTERFKYIRNFHHLRPLLQPSGYKDAKPTVIRLRELHAQGKLSPLQEELLFSPTRPAEELYDVQADPFEIRNLAGDPQFRSTLETLRTRLDRWMAETRDPGPESEKAYDASYAYELKTAKSPERRNPMMKNYELMKQWAKEGK
;
A
#
# COMPACT_ATOMS: atom_id res chain seq x y z
N MET A 1 33.22 98.62 -27.09
CA MET A 1 32.18 98.16 -26.15
C MET A 1 31.74 96.78 -26.55
N ILE A 2 32.31 95.75 -26.01
CA ILE A 2 31.91 94.39 -26.22
C ILE A 2 31.82 93.76 -24.81
N LYS A 3 30.59 93.35 -24.40
CA LYS A 3 30.31 92.71 -23.11
C LYS A 3 30.59 91.23 -23.21
N THR A 4 31.54 90.78 -22.40
CA THR A 4 31.87 89.35 -22.25
C THR A 4 30.81 88.66 -21.34
N LEU A 5 30.18 87.66 -21.84
CA LEU A 5 29.21 86.83 -21.09
C LEU A 5 29.93 85.57 -20.56
N THR A 6 30.06 85.51 -19.24
CA THR A 6 30.66 84.34 -18.56
C THR A 6 29.58 83.31 -18.31
N ILE A 7 29.68 82.11 -18.93
CA ILE A 7 28.79 80.97 -18.68
C ILE A 7 29.40 80.12 -17.53
N LEU A 8 28.68 80.05 -16.42
CA LEU A 8 29.03 79.27 -15.26
C LEU A 8 28.45 77.86 -15.47
N THR A 9 29.29 76.85 -15.70
CA THR A 9 28.89 75.45 -15.84
C THR A 9 28.87 74.84 -14.46
N ALA A 10 27.69 74.58 -13.91
CA ALA A 10 27.50 73.81 -12.67
C ALA A 10 27.57 72.33 -12.99
N LEU A 11 28.59 71.61 -12.52
CA LEU A 11 28.63 70.14 -12.53
C LEU A 11 27.71 69.59 -11.45
N LEU A 12 26.60 68.93 -11.83
CA LEU A 12 25.76 68.13 -10.96
C LEU A 12 26.42 66.74 -10.77
N LEU A 13 27.04 66.55 -9.61
CA LEU A 13 27.42 65.22 -9.12
C LEU A 13 26.15 64.49 -8.64
N ALA A 14 25.63 63.56 -9.46
CA ALA A 14 24.61 62.62 -9.03
C ALA A 14 25.30 61.50 -8.23
N PRO A 15 24.76 61.11 -7.09
CA PRO A 15 25.29 59.93 -6.36
C PRO A 15 25.05 58.67 -7.18
N LEU A 16 26.10 57.87 -7.43
CA LEU A 16 25.99 56.52 -7.94
C LEU A 16 25.19 55.69 -6.92
N ALA A 17 23.93 55.38 -7.22
CA ALA A 17 23.18 54.40 -6.53
C ALA A 17 23.86 53.04 -6.80
N THR A 18 24.45 52.45 -5.78
CA THR A 18 24.88 51.04 -5.77
C THR A 18 23.67 50.20 -6.05
N LEU A 19 23.53 49.67 -7.27
CA LEU A 19 22.63 48.56 -7.56
C LEU A 19 23.11 47.40 -6.69
N HIS A 20 22.35 47.10 -5.62
CA HIS A 20 22.44 45.84 -4.97
C HIS A 20 21.98 44.79 -6.00
N ALA A 21 22.90 43.93 -6.40
CA ALA A 21 22.54 42.72 -7.14
C ALA A 21 21.46 42.00 -6.32
N ALA A 22 20.26 41.94 -6.84
CA ALA A 22 19.20 41.11 -6.26
C ALA A 22 19.79 39.71 -6.14
N ASP A 23 19.84 39.21 -4.90
CA ASP A 23 20.28 37.86 -4.63
C ASP A 23 19.52 36.92 -5.57
N ALA A 24 20.26 36.19 -6.40
CA ALA A 24 19.67 35.12 -7.21
C ALA A 24 18.92 34.19 -6.27
N PRO A 25 17.67 33.80 -6.57
CA PRO A 25 16.91 32.97 -5.69
C PRO A 25 17.70 31.71 -5.39
N THR A 26 18.00 31.49 -4.11
CA THR A 26 18.64 30.26 -3.63
C THR A 26 17.84 29.11 -4.17
N PRO A 27 18.45 28.09 -4.83
CA PRO A 27 17.72 26.92 -5.32
C PRO A 27 16.88 26.35 -4.17
N PRO A 28 15.60 25.96 -4.39
CA PRO A 28 14.79 25.44 -3.34
C PRO A 28 15.53 24.25 -2.68
N ALA A 29 15.67 24.31 -1.37
CA ALA A 29 16.29 23.23 -0.60
C ALA A 29 15.59 21.91 -0.99
N LYS A 30 16.36 20.84 -1.22
CA LYS A 30 15.82 19.51 -1.52
C LYS A 30 14.82 19.14 -0.43
N PRO A 31 13.56 18.82 -0.73
CA PRO A 31 12.57 18.51 0.28
C PRO A 31 12.93 17.21 1.00
N ASN A 32 12.55 17.09 2.26
CA ASN A 32 12.50 15.81 2.93
C ASN A 32 11.35 14.96 2.36
N ILE A 33 11.53 13.67 2.28
CA ILE A 33 10.50 12.72 1.84
C ILE A 33 10.18 11.78 3.00
N LEU A 34 8.92 11.73 3.40
CA LEU A 34 8.42 10.86 4.48
C LEU A 34 7.29 9.98 3.97
N TRP A 35 7.50 8.68 4.01
CA TRP A 35 6.46 7.68 3.78
C TRP A 35 5.94 7.17 5.11
N ILE A 36 4.64 7.32 5.37
CA ILE A 36 3.94 6.72 6.51
C ILE A 36 3.11 5.55 5.98
N ILE A 37 3.49 4.34 6.35
CA ILE A 37 2.91 3.11 5.82
C ILE A 37 2.17 2.39 6.95
N MET A 38 0.85 2.23 6.79
CA MET A 38 -0.02 1.53 7.72
C MET A 38 -0.15 0.06 7.30
N ASP A 39 0.08 -0.87 8.23
CA ASP A 39 0.01 -2.31 7.96
C ASP A 39 -1.45 -2.81 8.05
N ASP A 40 -1.93 -3.54 7.04
CA ASP A 40 -3.29 -4.10 6.97
C ASP A 40 -4.41 -3.02 7.13
N VAL A 41 -4.26 -1.85 6.50
CA VAL A 41 -5.26 -0.77 6.51
C VAL A 41 -5.68 -0.43 5.07
N GLY A 42 -6.96 -0.60 4.79
CA GLY A 42 -7.61 -0.20 3.55
C GLY A 42 -8.16 1.24 3.61
N ALA A 43 -9.11 1.55 2.73
CA ALA A 43 -9.68 2.88 2.59
C ALA A 43 -10.83 3.18 3.58
N GLU A 44 -10.92 2.47 4.71
CA GLU A 44 -11.96 2.65 5.74
C GLU A 44 -11.62 3.82 6.69
N LEU A 45 -11.32 4.99 6.11
CA LEU A 45 -11.06 6.23 6.84
C LEU A 45 -12.23 7.22 6.66
N PRO A 46 -12.47 8.13 7.61
CA PRO A 46 -13.51 9.17 7.50
C PRO A 46 -13.44 9.98 6.21
N CYS A 47 -12.25 10.37 5.78
CA CYS A 47 -12.06 11.11 4.53
C CYS A 47 -12.38 10.27 3.26
N TYR A 48 -12.56 8.96 3.37
CA TYR A 48 -13.02 8.06 2.30
C TYR A 48 -14.43 7.51 2.52
N GLY A 49 -15.14 8.00 3.55
CA GLY A 49 -16.56 7.70 3.77
C GLY A 49 -16.89 6.86 5.00
N GLU A 50 -15.92 6.40 5.79
CA GLU A 50 -16.18 5.79 7.08
C GLU A 50 -16.74 6.86 8.05
N LYS A 51 -17.87 6.53 8.76
CA LYS A 51 -18.60 7.51 9.57
C LYS A 51 -18.58 7.19 11.08
N LYS A 52 -17.97 6.08 11.45
CA LYS A 52 -18.05 5.56 12.83
C LYS A 52 -16.86 5.96 13.70
N ILE A 53 -15.84 6.51 13.11
CA ILE A 53 -14.63 6.98 13.79
C ILE A 53 -14.24 8.37 13.31
N GLU A 54 -13.36 9.02 14.06
CA GLU A 54 -12.72 10.28 13.71
C GLU A 54 -11.21 10.08 13.56
N THR A 55 -10.62 10.76 12.57
CA THR A 55 -9.17 10.75 12.31
C THR A 55 -8.66 12.18 12.09
N PRO A 56 -8.67 13.04 13.12
CA PRO A 56 -8.42 14.48 12.97
C PRO A 56 -7.04 14.80 12.41
N ASN A 57 -6.01 13.97 12.64
CA ASN A 57 -4.66 14.18 12.14
C ASN A 57 -4.51 13.78 10.67
N MET A 58 -5.13 12.68 10.26
CA MET A 58 -5.19 12.29 8.83
C MET A 58 -6.07 13.28 8.05
N ASP A 59 -7.18 13.75 8.63
CA ASP A 59 -8.02 14.78 8.05
C ASP A 59 -7.27 16.12 7.92
N ARG A 60 -6.34 16.40 8.85
CA ARG A 60 -5.41 17.53 8.71
C ARG A 60 -4.52 17.37 7.48
N LEU A 61 -3.94 16.18 7.25
CA LEU A 61 -3.16 15.92 6.04
C LEU A 61 -3.98 16.13 4.77
N VAL A 62 -5.26 15.74 4.77
CA VAL A 62 -6.18 15.98 3.64
C VAL A 62 -6.43 17.48 3.43
N ARG A 63 -6.72 18.23 4.49
CA ARG A 63 -6.95 19.68 4.40
C ARG A 63 -5.71 20.45 3.93
N GLU A 64 -4.52 20.02 4.35
CA GLU A 64 -3.26 20.66 4.01
C GLU A 64 -2.61 20.10 2.74
N GLY A 65 -3.22 19.10 2.09
CA GLY A 65 -2.64 18.38 0.97
C GLY A 65 -3.63 17.92 -0.09
N THR A 66 -3.27 16.88 -0.80
CA THR A 66 -4.06 16.24 -1.87
C THR A 66 -4.39 14.80 -1.46
N ARG A 67 -5.67 14.42 -1.54
CA ARG A 67 -6.16 13.05 -1.39
C ARG A 67 -6.46 12.44 -2.75
N PHE A 68 -6.12 11.18 -2.95
CA PHE A 68 -6.50 10.41 -4.13
C PHE A 68 -7.61 9.42 -3.76
N ASP A 69 -8.76 9.51 -4.41
CA ASP A 69 -9.91 8.64 -4.12
C ASP A 69 -9.79 7.25 -4.75
N ARG A 70 -8.91 7.12 -5.76
CA ARG A 70 -8.74 5.89 -6.56
C ARG A 70 -7.29 5.45 -6.61
N ALA A 71 -6.73 5.18 -5.42
CA ALA A 71 -5.39 4.63 -5.27
C ALA A 71 -5.46 3.12 -5.01
N PHE A 72 -4.66 2.35 -5.75
CA PHE A 72 -4.70 0.89 -5.71
C PHE A 72 -3.31 0.29 -5.52
N LEU A 73 -3.30 -0.84 -4.84
CA LEU A 73 -2.11 -1.67 -4.63
C LEU A 73 -1.97 -2.65 -5.80
N THR A 74 -0.74 -2.89 -6.25
CA THR A 74 -0.47 -3.90 -7.30
C THR A 74 -0.47 -5.32 -6.74
N ALA A 75 -0.44 -5.47 -5.41
CA ALA A 75 -0.56 -6.75 -4.71
C ALA A 75 -1.33 -6.59 -3.40
N SER A 76 -2.18 -7.56 -3.07
CA SER A 76 -3.02 -7.57 -1.87
C SER A 76 -2.37 -8.25 -0.66
N VAL A 77 -1.04 -8.41 -0.65
CA VAL A 77 -0.28 -9.06 0.44
C VAL A 77 1.00 -8.28 0.71
N CYS A 78 1.36 -8.12 1.99
CA CYS A 78 2.42 -7.21 2.43
C CYS A 78 3.77 -7.40 1.72
N SER A 79 4.33 -8.62 1.66
CA SER A 79 5.67 -8.82 1.09
C SER A 79 5.74 -8.50 -0.42
N PRO A 80 4.85 -8.99 -1.30
CA PRO A 80 4.80 -8.55 -2.69
C PRO A 80 4.52 -7.05 -2.86
N SER A 81 3.56 -6.50 -2.11
CA SER A 81 3.21 -5.08 -2.16
C SER A 81 4.41 -4.19 -1.78
N ARG A 82 5.08 -4.51 -0.67
CA ARG A 82 6.26 -3.75 -0.20
C ARG A 82 7.45 -3.89 -1.14
N SER A 83 7.61 -5.06 -1.80
CA SER A 83 8.63 -5.26 -2.82
C SER A 83 8.37 -4.40 -4.07
N ALA A 84 7.12 -4.33 -4.50
CA ALA A 84 6.70 -3.46 -5.60
C ALA A 84 6.90 -1.98 -5.26
N LEU A 85 6.43 -1.56 -4.09
CA LEU A 85 6.53 -0.19 -3.60
C LEU A 85 7.97 0.32 -3.57
N ILE A 86 8.89 -0.45 -2.95
CA ILE A 86 10.27 0.01 -2.73
C ILE A 86 11.12 0.05 -4.00
N THR A 87 10.68 -0.62 -5.05
CA THR A 87 11.34 -0.64 -6.36
C THR A 87 10.64 0.23 -7.42
N GLY A 88 9.39 0.64 -7.15
CA GLY A 88 8.54 1.29 -8.15
C GLY A 88 8.17 0.38 -9.33
N MET A 89 8.20 -0.95 -9.13
CA MET A 89 7.99 -1.97 -10.16
C MET A 89 6.86 -2.91 -9.76
N TYR A 90 6.13 -3.48 -10.71
CA TYR A 90 5.23 -4.58 -10.39
C TYR A 90 6.01 -5.76 -9.78
N GLN A 91 5.48 -6.35 -8.72
CA GLN A 91 6.08 -7.51 -8.05
C GLN A 91 6.25 -8.72 -8.99
N THR A 92 5.40 -8.85 -10.00
CA THR A 92 5.51 -9.88 -11.05
C THR A 92 6.73 -9.66 -11.94
N THR A 93 7.00 -8.42 -12.33
CA THR A 93 8.15 -8.05 -13.16
C THR A 93 9.49 -8.32 -12.46
N ILE A 94 9.54 -8.16 -11.15
CA ILE A 94 10.77 -8.38 -10.36
C ILE A 94 10.86 -9.77 -9.71
N GLY A 95 9.91 -10.68 -10.02
CA GLY A 95 9.90 -12.05 -9.48
C GLY A 95 9.51 -12.17 -8.00
N ALA A 96 9.06 -11.08 -7.36
CA ALA A 96 8.80 -11.01 -5.92
C ALA A 96 7.31 -11.25 -5.56
N HIS A 97 6.53 -11.90 -6.43
CA HIS A 97 5.07 -12.00 -6.36
C HIS A 97 4.54 -13.10 -5.42
N HIS A 98 5.34 -14.10 -5.07
CA HIS A 98 4.97 -15.11 -4.08
C HIS A 98 5.36 -14.63 -2.67
N HIS A 99 4.41 -14.63 -1.74
CA HIS A 99 4.64 -14.13 -0.39
C HIS A 99 5.81 -14.82 0.29
N ARG A 100 6.87 -14.06 0.56
CA ARG A 100 8.08 -14.49 1.29
C ARG A 100 8.87 -15.65 0.67
N SER A 101 8.69 -15.91 -0.62
CA SER A 101 9.38 -17.01 -1.31
C SER A 101 10.91 -16.87 -1.34
N GLY A 102 11.43 -15.64 -1.38
CA GLY A 102 12.87 -15.36 -1.34
C GLY A 102 13.57 -15.60 -0.01
N ARG A 103 12.87 -16.01 1.03
CA ARG A 103 13.45 -16.34 2.35
C ARG A 103 14.11 -17.71 2.41
N GLY A 104 13.71 -18.62 1.52
CA GLY A 104 14.27 -19.98 1.43
C GLY A 104 15.67 -20.02 0.82
N THR A 105 16.05 -21.18 0.30
CA THR A 105 17.33 -21.42 -0.39
C THR A 105 17.36 -20.77 -1.78
N GLU A 106 16.21 -20.72 -2.46
CA GLU A 106 16.06 -20.04 -3.74
C GLU A 106 15.91 -18.54 -3.48
N LYS A 107 16.94 -17.77 -3.85
CA LYS A 107 16.97 -16.31 -3.65
C LYS A 107 16.39 -15.59 -4.85
N ILE A 108 15.72 -14.49 -4.58
CA ILE A 108 15.20 -13.58 -5.61
C ILE A 108 16.17 -12.42 -5.74
N HIS A 109 16.71 -12.23 -6.92
CA HIS A 109 17.56 -11.09 -7.27
C HIS A 109 16.79 -10.13 -8.16
N LEU A 110 16.92 -8.84 -7.86
CA LEU A 110 16.31 -7.82 -8.71
C LEU A 110 16.90 -7.85 -10.13
N PRO A 111 16.10 -7.61 -11.17
CA PRO A 111 16.59 -7.47 -12.53
C PRO A 111 17.69 -6.40 -12.64
N ALA A 112 18.63 -6.59 -13.54
CA ALA A 112 19.73 -5.64 -13.75
C ALA A 112 19.20 -4.21 -13.96
N GLY A 113 19.75 -3.25 -13.21
CA GLY A 113 19.35 -1.84 -13.24
C GLY A 113 18.08 -1.50 -12.46
N VAL A 114 17.50 -2.44 -11.72
CA VAL A 114 16.44 -2.20 -10.75
C VAL A 114 17.05 -2.13 -9.36
N GLU A 115 16.80 -1.06 -8.64
CA GLU A 115 17.32 -0.83 -7.29
C GLU A 115 16.21 -0.34 -6.36
N PRO A 116 16.29 -0.63 -5.05
CA PRO A 116 15.39 -0.05 -4.07
C PRO A 116 15.56 1.46 -3.99
N VAL A 117 14.43 2.18 -3.91
CA VAL A 117 14.40 3.66 -3.84
C VAL A 117 15.33 4.26 -2.78
N PRO A 118 15.47 3.71 -1.55
CA PRO A 118 16.41 4.26 -0.56
C PRO A 118 17.85 4.33 -1.06
N ALA A 119 18.31 3.35 -1.85
CA ALA A 119 19.66 3.36 -2.41
C ALA A 119 19.87 4.55 -3.39
N LEU A 120 18.83 4.89 -4.17
CA LEU A 120 18.86 6.05 -5.06
C LEU A 120 18.96 7.36 -4.27
N PHE A 121 18.17 7.51 -3.21
CA PHE A 121 18.22 8.67 -2.33
C PHE A 121 19.56 8.79 -1.58
N GLN A 122 20.09 7.67 -1.06
CA GLN A 122 21.35 7.66 -0.34
C GLN A 122 22.52 8.14 -1.23
N ARG A 123 22.60 7.65 -2.47
CA ARG A 123 23.61 8.11 -3.45
C ARG A 123 23.48 9.60 -3.80
N ALA A 124 22.27 10.15 -3.68
CA ALA A 124 22.01 11.57 -3.90
C ALA A 124 22.31 12.45 -2.67
N GLY A 125 22.83 11.85 -1.58
CA GLY A 125 23.23 12.55 -0.36
C GLY A 125 22.13 12.71 0.69
N TYR A 126 20.97 12.09 0.50
CA TYR A 126 19.93 12.02 1.52
C TYR A 126 20.33 11.08 2.65
N TYR A 127 19.96 11.42 3.87
CA TYR A 127 19.95 10.46 4.97
C TYR A 127 18.74 9.53 4.80
N THR A 128 18.96 8.24 4.77
CA THR A 128 17.91 7.25 4.55
C THR A 128 17.58 6.50 5.84
N CYS A 129 16.31 6.38 6.17
CA CYS A 129 15.92 5.60 7.36
C CYS A 129 14.57 4.87 7.19
N ASN A 130 14.41 3.80 7.97
CA ASN A 130 13.18 3.03 8.06
C ASN A 130 12.92 2.64 9.52
N GLY A 131 11.94 3.25 10.15
CA GLY A 131 11.58 3.02 11.54
C GLY A 131 10.19 2.43 11.74
N GLY A 132 9.99 1.72 12.86
CA GLY A 132 8.66 1.42 13.39
C GLY A 132 8.17 2.56 14.28
N TYR A 133 6.85 2.68 14.45
CA TYR A 133 6.27 3.65 15.38
C TYR A 133 5.27 2.99 16.33
N PRO A 134 5.35 3.23 17.64
CA PRO A 134 6.46 3.93 18.30
C PRO A 134 7.78 3.20 18.09
N ALA A 135 8.87 3.96 18.06
CA ALA A 135 10.20 3.40 17.83
C ALA A 135 10.57 2.40 18.95
N LYS A 136 10.88 1.17 18.57
CA LYS A 136 11.32 0.12 19.51
C LYS A 136 12.76 -0.27 19.20
N GLY A 137 13.70 0.19 20.04
CA GLY A 137 15.10 -0.14 19.90
C GLY A 137 15.78 0.45 18.66
N ARG A 138 16.91 -0.16 18.25
CA ARG A 138 17.76 0.31 17.13
C ARG A 138 17.53 -0.44 15.82
N GLY A 139 16.58 -1.37 15.77
CA GLY A 139 16.27 -2.14 14.56
C GLY A 139 15.50 -1.34 13.52
N LEU A 140 15.61 -1.77 12.28
CA LEU A 140 14.79 -1.23 11.19
C LEU A 140 13.30 -1.53 11.42
N GLY A 141 12.44 -0.66 10.93
CA GLY A 141 11.02 -0.92 10.79
C GLY A 141 10.75 -2.06 9.79
N LYS A 142 9.48 -2.46 9.68
CA LYS A 142 9.08 -3.55 8.79
C LYS A 142 9.48 -3.24 7.33
N THR A 143 10.30 -4.09 6.73
CA THR A 143 10.66 -4.08 5.32
C THR A 143 9.86 -5.11 4.53
N ASP A 144 9.92 -6.37 4.92
CA ASP A 144 9.23 -7.53 4.33
C ASP A 144 9.48 -7.68 2.80
N TYR A 145 10.64 -7.15 2.30
CA TYR A 145 11.01 -7.26 0.89
C TYR A 145 11.30 -8.71 0.53
N ASN A 146 10.79 -9.15 -0.61
CA ASN A 146 10.87 -10.54 -1.08
C ASN A 146 11.98 -10.75 -2.13
N PHE A 147 13.10 -10.09 -1.93
CA PHE A 147 14.31 -10.22 -2.75
C PHE A 147 15.55 -9.98 -1.88
N GLU A 148 16.72 -10.33 -2.36
CA GLU A 148 17.97 -10.01 -1.68
C GLU A 148 18.28 -8.52 -1.76
N TRP A 149 18.59 -7.91 -0.62
CA TRP A 149 18.92 -6.50 -0.49
C TRP A 149 19.89 -6.26 0.66
N ASP A 150 20.66 -5.19 0.59
CA ASP A 150 21.60 -4.80 1.64
C ASP A 150 20.91 -3.80 2.60
N ALA A 151 20.93 -4.11 3.89
CA ALA A 151 20.38 -3.24 4.94
C ALA A 151 21.09 -1.86 5.00
N LYS A 152 22.29 -1.75 4.45
CA LYS A 152 23.08 -0.50 4.36
C LYS A 152 22.44 0.57 3.45
N ILE A 153 21.38 0.24 2.68
CA ILE A 153 20.58 1.25 1.99
C ILE A 153 19.83 2.17 2.95
N TYR A 154 19.83 1.84 4.26
CA TYR A 154 19.34 2.68 5.35
C TYR A 154 20.48 3.05 6.29
N ASP A 155 20.67 4.36 6.50
CA ASP A 155 21.65 4.90 7.45
C ASP A 155 21.18 4.73 8.90
N GLY A 156 19.86 4.57 9.12
CA GLY A 156 19.29 4.37 10.44
C GLY A 156 17.80 4.03 10.44
N ASN A 157 17.19 4.18 11.59
CA ASN A 157 15.76 3.92 11.79
C ASN A 157 14.95 5.16 12.22
N ASP A 158 15.58 6.34 12.31
CA ASP A 158 14.92 7.61 12.63
C ASP A 158 15.63 8.76 11.89
N TRP A 159 14.85 9.68 11.33
CA TRP A 159 15.40 10.85 10.62
C TRP A 159 16.20 11.81 11.50
N ALA A 160 16.07 11.72 12.83
CA ALA A 160 16.87 12.52 13.76
C ALA A 160 18.37 12.18 13.72
N GLY A 161 18.75 11.02 13.18
CA GLY A 161 20.15 10.62 12.99
C GLY A 161 20.90 11.36 11.88
N ARG A 162 20.20 12.19 11.06
CA ARG A 162 20.81 12.96 9.98
C ARG A 162 21.70 14.09 10.47
N LYS A 163 22.63 14.52 9.63
CA LYS A 163 23.42 15.74 9.89
C LYS A 163 22.54 17.01 9.80
N PRO A 164 22.90 18.08 10.50
CA PRO A 164 22.20 19.37 10.34
C PRO A 164 22.12 19.79 8.87
N GLY A 165 20.93 20.20 8.40
CA GLY A 165 20.69 20.60 7.02
C GLY A 165 20.66 19.47 5.97
N GLN A 166 20.97 18.23 6.35
CA GLN A 166 20.89 17.10 5.43
C GLN A 166 19.43 16.71 5.17
N PRO A 167 18.96 16.62 3.90
CA PRO A 167 17.64 16.13 3.59
C PRO A 167 17.54 14.64 3.91
N PHE A 168 16.33 14.15 4.19
CA PHE A 168 16.11 12.72 4.45
C PHE A 168 15.05 12.10 3.54
N PHE A 169 15.23 10.82 3.28
CA PHE A 169 14.19 9.89 2.84
C PHE A 169 13.88 8.94 4.01
N ALA A 170 12.68 9.03 4.54
CA ALA A 170 12.27 8.24 5.70
C ALA A 170 11.02 7.40 5.41
N GLN A 171 11.01 6.18 5.90
CA GLN A 171 9.82 5.35 6.02
C GLN A 171 9.48 5.19 7.50
N ILE A 172 8.22 5.37 7.85
CA ILE A 172 7.68 5.03 9.17
C ILE A 172 6.60 3.98 9.01
N GLN A 173 6.79 2.87 9.73
CA GLN A 173 5.91 1.72 9.69
C GLN A 173 4.98 1.75 10.90
N LEU A 174 3.67 1.93 10.66
CA LEU A 174 2.62 1.82 11.67
C LEU A 174 2.07 0.39 11.66
N TRP A 175 1.81 -0.16 12.83
CA TRP A 175 1.27 -1.52 12.96
C TRP A 175 -0.14 -1.68 12.40
N GLY A 176 -0.92 -0.59 12.32
CA GLY A 176 -2.23 -0.56 11.70
C GLY A 176 -3.16 -1.65 12.18
N GLY A 177 -3.86 -2.29 11.25
CA GLY A 177 -4.81 -3.36 11.51
C GLY A 177 -4.22 -4.60 12.19
N LYS A 178 -2.88 -4.75 12.22
CA LYS A 178 -2.20 -5.83 12.95
C LYS A 178 -2.20 -5.67 14.46
N ASN A 179 -2.50 -4.47 14.98
CA ASN A 179 -2.66 -4.30 16.43
C ASN A 179 -3.81 -5.11 17.02
N ARG A 180 -4.75 -5.58 16.18
CA ARG A 180 -5.82 -6.48 16.65
C ARG A 180 -5.28 -7.78 17.25
N ASN A 181 -4.17 -8.29 16.77
CA ASN A 181 -3.53 -9.55 17.14
C ASN A 181 -4.49 -10.75 17.18
N ASP A 182 -3.97 -11.93 16.94
CA ASP A 182 -4.78 -13.16 17.00
C ASP A 182 -5.23 -13.47 18.44
N ASP A 183 -4.47 -13.02 19.48
CA ASP A 183 -4.77 -13.16 20.89
C ASP A 183 -5.58 -11.98 21.49
N GLY A 184 -5.79 -10.92 20.74
CA GLY A 184 -6.51 -9.70 21.18
C GLY A 184 -5.89 -8.97 22.38
N ARG A 185 -4.67 -9.33 22.79
CA ARG A 185 -4.02 -8.83 24.01
C ARG A 185 -3.83 -7.32 23.98
N TRP A 186 -3.29 -6.80 22.88
CA TRP A 186 -3.09 -5.36 22.74
C TRP A 186 -4.41 -4.59 22.89
N TYR A 187 -5.45 -5.10 22.24
CA TYR A 187 -6.75 -4.44 22.27
C TYR A 187 -7.35 -4.40 23.67
N ARG A 188 -7.20 -5.47 24.46
CA ARG A 188 -7.69 -5.49 25.86
C ARG A 188 -6.86 -4.60 26.78
N ASP A 189 -5.55 -4.61 26.63
CA ASP A 189 -4.64 -4.07 27.63
C ASP A 189 -4.18 -2.64 27.31
N GLU A 190 -4.03 -2.30 26.01
CA GLU A 190 -3.41 -1.05 25.60
C GLU A 190 -4.37 -0.09 24.86
N ALA A 191 -5.34 -0.60 24.08
CA ALA A 191 -6.23 0.26 23.31
C ALA A 191 -7.04 1.22 24.20
N PRO A 192 -7.63 0.80 25.36
CA PRO A 192 -8.34 1.72 26.25
C PRO A 192 -7.46 2.86 26.78
N LYS A 193 -6.19 2.55 27.10
CA LYS A 193 -5.23 3.57 27.56
C LYS A 193 -4.85 4.53 26.46
N ALA A 194 -4.72 4.03 25.23
CA ALA A 194 -4.31 4.84 24.08
C ALA A 194 -5.43 5.72 23.53
N LEU A 195 -6.67 5.23 23.53
CA LEU A 195 -7.82 5.84 22.84
C LEU A 195 -8.91 6.36 23.77
N GLY A 196 -8.94 5.95 25.05
CA GLY A 196 -10.04 6.23 25.97
C GLY A 196 -11.28 5.42 25.60
N THR A 197 -12.28 6.07 24.99
CA THR A 197 -13.50 5.38 24.50
C THR A 197 -13.21 4.55 23.27
N LEU A 198 -13.63 3.29 23.29
CA LEU A 198 -13.50 2.36 22.15
C LEU A 198 -14.75 2.36 21.28
N THR A 199 -14.57 2.01 20.00
CA THR A 199 -15.67 1.82 19.06
C THR A 199 -16.56 0.67 19.52
N GLN A 200 -17.88 0.87 19.55
CA GLN A 200 -18.82 -0.16 19.98
C GLN A 200 -19.16 -1.11 18.83
N PRO A 201 -19.15 -2.43 19.05
CA PRO A 201 -19.44 -3.42 18.00
C PRO A 201 -20.82 -3.23 17.34
N GLU A 202 -21.84 -2.82 18.09
CA GLU A 202 -23.20 -2.56 17.58
C GLU A 202 -23.29 -1.40 16.61
N ASP A 203 -22.37 -0.43 16.69
CA ASP A 203 -22.36 0.78 15.87
C ASP A 203 -21.73 0.55 14.49
N VAL A 204 -20.95 -0.52 14.30
CA VAL A 204 -20.25 -0.73 13.04
C VAL A 204 -21.16 -1.26 11.93
N THR A 205 -20.82 -0.93 10.71
CA THR A 205 -21.47 -1.43 9.50
C THR A 205 -20.54 -2.39 8.77
N LEU A 206 -20.97 -3.64 8.66
CA LEU A 206 -20.23 -4.66 7.92
C LEU A 206 -20.61 -4.64 6.43
N PRO A 207 -19.70 -4.98 5.52
CA PRO A 207 -20.06 -5.33 4.16
C PRO A 207 -21.14 -6.43 4.11
N PRO A 208 -22.05 -6.46 3.12
CA PRO A 208 -23.21 -7.34 3.10
C PRO A 208 -22.89 -8.83 3.03
N TYR A 209 -21.69 -9.19 2.60
CA TYR A 209 -21.20 -10.57 2.59
C TYR A 209 -20.65 -11.05 3.94
N TYR A 210 -20.67 -10.23 4.98
CA TYR A 210 -20.38 -10.67 6.34
C TYR A 210 -21.66 -10.70 7.19
N PRO A 211 -21.90 -11.78 7.94
CA PRO A 211 -23.05 -11.85 8.85
C PRO A 211 -22.86 -10.86 10.02
N ARG A 212 -23.96 -10.29 10.50
CA ARG A 212 -23.96 -9.50 11.75
C ARG A 212 -23.83 -10.44 12.97
N ASP A 213 -22.69 -11.03 13.11
CA ASP A 213 -22.33 -11.90 14.22
C ASP A 213 -21.46 -11.13 15.22
N PRO A 214 -21.63 -11.34 16.55
CA PRO A 214 -20.87 -10.61 17.57
C PRO A 214 -19.36 -10.66 17.40
N VAL A 215 -18.78 -11.78 16.93
CA VAL A 215 -17.34 -11.92 16.73
C VAL A 215 -16.87 -11.03 15.57
N LEU A 216 -17.62 -10.99 14.46
CA LEU A 216 -17.28 -10.16 13.31
C LEU A 216 -17.45 -8.67 13.61
N LEU A 217 -18.52 -8.30 14.32
CA LEU A 217 -18.76 -6.92 14.74
C LEU A 217 -17.65 -6.42 15.68
N ALA A 218 -17.26 -7.25 16.66
CA ALA A 218 -16.19 -6.91 17.59
C ALA A 218 -14.84 -6.76 16.87
N ASP A 219 -14.50 -7.65 15.95
CA ASP A 219 -13.25 -7.55 15.18
C ASP A 219 -13.24 -6.30 14.28
N TRP A 220 -14.39 -5.94 13.68
CA TRP A 220 -14.48 -4.73 12.86
C TRP A 220 -14.33 -3.46 13.71
N ALA A 221 -14.96 -3.39 14.88
CA ALA A 221 -14.79 -2.30 15.84
C ALA A 221 -13.30 -2.16 16.25
N GLN A 222 -12.64 -3.27 16.56
CA GLN A 222 -11.22 -3.28 16.86
C GLN A 222 -10.36 -2.78 15.69
N TYR A 223 -10.74 -3.10 14.45
CA TYR A 223 -10.05 -2.61 13.27
C TYR A 223 -10.17 -1.08 13.14
N LEU A 224 -11.35 -0.53 13.35
CA LEU A 224 -11.56 0.92 13.34
C LEU A 224 -10.76 1.61 14.47
N ASP A 225 -10.65 1.01 15.63
CA ASP A 225 -9.80 1.52 16.71
C ASP A 225 -8.29 1.43 16.36
N CYS A 226 -7.87 0.44 15.60
CA CYS A 226 -6.50 0.42 15.08
C CYS A 226 -6.22 1.58 14.12
N ILE A 227 -7.21 2.01 13.33
CA ILE A 227 -7.11 3.21 12.48
C ILE A 227 -7.01 4.47 13.33
N ARG A 228 -7.84 4.60 14.40
CA ARG A 228 -7.75 5.72 15.34
C ARG A 228 -6.38 5.79 16.03
N LEU A 229 -5.80 4.65 16.36
CA LEU A 229 -4.43 4.61 16.87
C LEU A 229 -3.42 5.10 15.83
N CYS A 230 -3.55 4.69 14.58
CA CYS A 230 -2.69 5.21 13.50
C CYS A 230 -2.85 6.72 13.37
N ASP A 231 -4.06 7.25 13.48
CA ASP A 231 -4.30 8.69 13.44
C ASP A 231 -3.56 9.43 14.56
N LYS A 232 -3.63 8.93 15.79
CA LYS A 232 -2.88 9.48 16.92
C LYS A 232 -1.36 9.47 16.64
N GLN A 233 -0.85 8.35 16.12
CA GLN A 233 0.57 8.22 15.76
C GLN A 233 0.97 9.18 14.64
N VAL A 234 0.11 9.41 13.65
CA VAL A 234 0.31 10.45 12.62
C VAL A 234 0.40 11.83 13.27
N GLY A 235 -0.47 12.15 14.22
CA GLY A 235 -0.41 13.41 14.98
C GLY A 235 0.92 13.60 15.71
N GLU A 236 1.42 12.57 16.37
CA GLU A 236 2.70 12.59 17.07
C GLU A 236 3.88 12.77 16.08
N ILE A 237 3.83 12.15 14.90
CA ILE A 237 4.81 12.33 13.83
C ILE A 237 4.79 13.77 13.31
N LEU A 238 3.62 14.34 13.04
CA LEU A 238 3.46 15.73 12.61
C LEU A 238 4.02 16.69 13.65
N GLN A 239 3.70 16.49 14.93
CA GLN A 239 4.22 17.29 16.04
C GLN A 239 5.75 17.25 16.13
N ARG A 240 6.37 16.09 15.89
CA ARG A 240 7.85 15.95 15.85
C ARG A 240 8.46 16.77 14.70
N LEU A 241 7.83 16.79 13.52
CA LEU A 241 8.27 17.58 12.37
C LEU A 241 8.11 19.08 12.63
N GLU A 242 7.01 19.49 13.27
CA GLU A 242 6.78 20.89 13.68
C GLU A 242 7.81 21.36 14.70
N THR A 243 8.02 20.59 15.75
CA THR A 243 9.01 20.90 16.81
C THR A 243 10.42 21.03 16.23
N ALA A 244 10.74 20.24 15.20
CA ALA A 244 12.01 20.31 14.50
C ALA A 244 12.07 21.44 13.45
N GLY A 245 10.98 22.19 13.21
CA GLY A 245 10.89 23.27 12.23
C GLY A 245 11.01 22.82 10.76
N ILE A 246 10.70 21.55 10.48
CA ILE A 246 10.89 20.94 9.15
C ILE A 246 9.60 20.45 8.49
N LEU A 247 8.43 20.64 9.11
CA LEU A 247 7.16 20.16 8.57
C LEU A 247 6.89 20.71 7.16
N ASP A 248 7.11 22.03 6.95
CA ASP A 248 6.85 22.68 5.65
C ASP A 248 7.93 22.42 4.59
N GLN A 249 9.02 21.76 4.99
CA GLN A 249 10.08 21.28 4.09
C GLN A 249 9.94 19.78 3.79
N THR A 250 8.90 19.12 4.33
CA THR A 250 8.72 17.68 4.24
C THR A 250 7.49 17.33 3.40
N ILE A 251 7.70 16.52 2.36
CA ILE A 251 6.62 15.87 1.62
C ILE A 251 6.28 14.59 2.35
N ILE A 252 5.04 14.49 2.81
CA ILE A 252 4.49 13.37 3.56
C ILE A 252 3.55 12.61 2.65
N ILE A 253 3.72 11.29 2.53
CA ILE A 253 2.81 10.39 1.84
C ILE A 253 2.31 9.36 2.84
N LEU A 254 1.00 9.29 3.04
CA LEU A 254 0.31 8.32 3.90
C LEU A 254 -0.40 7.28 3.03
N MET A 255 -0.18 5.98 3.31
CA MET A 255 -0.87 4.87 2.64
C MET A 255 -0.91 3.60 3.48
N GLY A 256 -1.74 2.62 3.06
CA GLY A 256 -1.70 1.24 3.54
C GLY A 256 -0.81 0.34 2.66
N ASP A 257 -0.26 -0.73 3.22
CA ASP A 257 0.54 -1.71 2.46
C ASP A 257 -0.29 -2.82 1.80
N ASN A 258 -1.47 -3.10 2.32
CA ASN A 258 -2.54 -3.93 1.76
C ASN A 258 -3.85 -3.60 2.47
N GLY A 259 -4.99 -4.06 1.91
CA GLY A 259 -6.29 -3.87 2.53
C GLY A 259 -6.47 -4.65 3.82
N ILE A 260 -7.66 -4.50 4.42
CA ILE A 260 -8.04 -5.12 5.69
C ILE A 260 -7.84 -6.65 5.67
N SER A 261 -7.37 -7.20 6.78
CA SER A 261 -7.08 -8.63 6.92
C SER A 261 -8.34 -9.45 7.24
N HIS A 262 -9.40 -9.29 6.47
CA HIS A 262 -10.65 -10.06 6.54
C HIS A 262 -10.76 -11.11 5.44
N ALA A 263 -11.91 -11.83 5.40
CA ALA A 263 -12.08 -12.97 4.51
C ALA A 263 -11.93 -12.62 3.02
N ARG A 264 -12.52 -11.52 2.55
CA ARG A 264 -12.41 -11.02 1.15
C ARG A 264 -11.34 -9.94 0.93
N GLY A 265 -10.79 -9.34 1.99
CA GLY A 265 -9.80 -8.29 1.91
C GLY A 265 -8.41 -8.78 1.52
N LYS A 266 -7.43 -8.62 2.41
CA LYS A 266 -6.05 -9.10 2.19
C LYS A 266 -6.01 -10.51 1.58
N GLN A 267 -5.15 -10.73 0.59
CA GLN A 267 -5.00 -11.90 -0.26
C GLN A 267 -5.98 -11.97 -1.44
N PHE A 268 -6.97 -11.07 -1.58
CA PHE A 268 -7.86 -11.02 -2.73
C PHE A 268 -7.76 -9.68 -3.46
N LEU A 269 -8.22 -9.64 -4.73
CA LEU A 269 -8.10 -8.47 -5.59
C LEU A 269 -9.39 -7.64 -5.69
N TYR A 270 -10.33 -7.88 -4.77
CA TYR A 270 -11.46 -6.97 -4.57
C TYR A 270 -10.99 -5.62 -4.02
N ASP A 271 -11.77 -4.55 -4.16
CA ASP A 271 -11.39 -3.23 -3.64
C ASP A 271 -11.10 -3.27 -2.13
N GLU A 272 -11.77 -4.13 -1.34
CA GLU A 272 -11.44 -4.39 0.08
C GLU A 272 -9.98 -4.84 0.29
N GLY A 273 -9.38 -5.53 -0.70
CA GLY A 273 -8.01 -6.03 -0.62
C GLY A 273 -6.95 -5.10 -1.24
N ILE A 274 -7.31 -4.30 -2.22
CA ILE A 274 -6.33 -3.52 -3.00
C ILE A 274 -6.56 -2.01 -3.01
N ARG A 275 -7.73 -1.49 -2.62
CA ARG A 275 -7.93 -0.04 -2.48
C ARG A 275 -7.26 0.44 -1.20
N THR A 276 -6.43 1.48 -1.32
CA THR A 276 -5.64 2.01 -0.20
C THR A 276 -5.87 3.52 -0.06
N PRO A 277 -5.82 4.08 1.16
CA PRO A 277 -5.72 5.52 1.30
C PRO A 277 -4.42 6.00 0.65
N PHE A 278 -4.46 7.16 0.02
CA PHE A 278 -3.28 7.80 -0.53
C PHE A 278 -3.44 9.32 -0.37
N ILE A 279 -2.71 9.86 0.60
CA ILE A 279 -2.79 11.27 1.00
C ILE A 279 -1.38 11.85 0.95
N VAL A 280 -1.24 12.97 0.26
CA VAL A 280 0.06 13.65 0.08
C VAL A 280 -0.03 15.08 0.60
N ARG A 281 0.92 15.46 1.45
CA ARG A 281 1.05 16.82 1.99
C ARG A 281 2.50 17.28 1.86
N GLY A 282 2.73 18.51 1.51
CA GLY A 282 4.08 19.09 1.52
C GLY A 282 4.25 20.27 0.57
N PRO A 283 5.48 20.76 0.43
CA PRO A 283 5.77 21.87 -0.49
C PRO A 283 5.42 21.49 -1.93
N GLY A 284 4.75 22.41 -2.63
CA GLY A 284 4.32 22.20 -4.01
C GLY A 284 3.07 21.33 -4.19
N VAL A 285 2.52 20.75 -3.11
CA VAL A 285 1.27 19.96 -3.15
C VAL A 285 0.07 20.90 -2.95
N ALA A 286 -0.94 20.79 -3.82
CA ALA A 286 -2.17 21.56 -3.71
C ALA A 286 -2.95 21.17 -2.45
N ARG A 287 -3.39 22.19 -1.69
CA ARG A 287 -4.12 21.98 -0.42
C ARG A 287 -5.60 21.75 -0.66
N GLY A 288 -6.23 20.92 0.17
CA GLY A 288 -7.67 20.64 0.15
C GLY A 288 -8.16 20.04 -1.18
N THR A 289 -7.27 19.41 -1.94
CA THR A 289 -7.57 18.90 -3.27
C THR A 289 -7.91 17.42 -3.22
N VAL A 290 -8.96 17.05 -3.97
CA VAL A 290 -9.32 15.65 -4.20
C VAL A 290 -9.04 15.30 -5.67
N ARG A 291 -8.27 14.23 -5.88
CA ARG A 291 -7.96 13.70 -7.20
C ARG A 291 -8.65 12.35 -7.42
N ASN A 292 -9.32 12.22 -8.57
CA ASN A 292 -10.07 11.03 -8.94
C ASN A 292 -9.37 10.19 -10.02
N ASP A 293 -8.15 10.50 -10.37
CA ASP A 293 -7.38 9.70 -11.31
C ASP A 293 -6.96 8.36 -10.67
N LEU A 294 -6.89 7.34 -11.51
CA LEU A 294 -6.39 6.03 -11.12
C LEU A 294 -4.88 6.09 -10.90
N ILE A 295 -4.44 5.74 -9.71
CA ILE A 295 -3.01 5.62 -9.39
C ILE A 295 -2.70 4.27 -8.75
N GLU A 296 -1.46 3.84 -8.89
CA GLU A 296 -0.92 2.64 -8.26
C GLU A 296 0.08 3.02 -7.18
N HIS A 297 0.15 2.24 -6.10
CA HIS A 297 1.07 2.56 -4.99
C HIS A 297 2.55 2.61 -5.41
N ILE A 298 2.93 1.95 -6.51
CA ILE A 298 4.28 2.01 -7.09
C ILE A 298 4.62 3.41 -7.63
N ASP A 299 3.63 4.26 -7.88
CA ASP A 299 3.81 5.65 -8.32
C ASP A 299 4.47 6.52 -7.25
N MET A 300 4.35 6.13 -5.99
CA MET A 300 4.98 6.80 -4.86
C MET A 300 6.50 6.86 -5.01
N ALA A 301 7.11 5.80 -5.55
CA ALA A 301 8.55 5.74 -5.80
C ALA A 301 9.00 6.77 -6.83
N ALA A 302 8.36 6.79 -8.01
CA ALA A 302 8.67 7.72 -9.09
C ALA A 302 8.42 9.17 -8.69
N THR A 303 7.26 9.43 -8.08
CA THR A 303 6.86 10.76 -7.59
C THR A 303 7.84 11.30 -6.54
N SER A 304 8.29 10.45 -5.60
CA SER A 304 9.24 10.85 -4.57
C SER A 304 10.61 11.22 -5.15
N LEU A 305 11.10 10.46 -6.13
CA LEU A 305 12.34 10.78 -6.84
C LEU A 305 12.22 12.11 -7.59
N ALA A 306 11.13 12.32 -8.32
CA ALA A 306 10.89 13.53 -9.07
C ALA A 306 10.84 14.77 -8.16
N TRP A 307 10.18 14.73 -7.03
CA TRP A 307 10.17 15.83 -6.05
C TRP A 307 11.53 16.12 -5.45
N ALA A 308 12.38 15.12 -5.30
CA ALA A 308 13.75 15.30 -4.86
C ALA A 308 14.68 15.84 -5.97
N GLY A 309 14.16 16.05 -7.19
CA GLY A 309 14.95 16.42 -8.36
C GLY A 309 15.87 15.29 -8.84
N LEU A 310 15.56 14.04 -8.51
CA LEU A 310 16.33 12.88 -8.91
C LEU A 310 15.74 12.26 -10.19
N PRO A 311 16.57 11.70 -11.06
CA PRO A 311 16.08 11.04 -12.26
C PRO A 311 15.24 9.80 -11.88
N VAL A 312 14.06 9.68 -12.47
CA VAL A 312 13.25 8.47 -12.39
C VAL A 312 13.85 7.44 -13.35
N PRO A 313 14.27 6.25 -12.88
CA PRO A 313 14.84 5.22 -13.74
C PRO A 313 13.86 4.84 -14.87
N SER A 314 14.34 4.75 -16.11
CA SER A 314 13.49 4.45 -17.29
C SER A 314 12.79 3.10 -17.24
N ARG A 315 13.29 2.16 -16.44
CA ARG A 315 12.66 0.84 -16.21
C ARG A 315 11.59 0.88 -15.13
N MET A 316 11.50 1.95 -14.33
CA MET A 316 10.49 2.07 -13.28
C MET A 316 9.09 2.13 -13.91
N GLN A 317 8.18 1.31 -13.42
CA GLN A 317 6.80 1.21 -13.93
C GLN A 317 5.86 2.18 -13.22
N GLY A 318 6.22 2.60 -12.02
CA GLY A 318 5.59 3.72 -11.33
C GLY A 318 5.79 5.03 -12.10
N ARG A 319 4.84 5.96 -11.98
CA ARG A 319 4.82 7.25 -12.69
C ARG A 319 4.83 8.40 -11.69
N ASP A 320 5.46 9.51 -12.04
CA ASP A 320 5.28 10.75 -11.30
C ASP A 320 3.87 11.30 -11.55
N VAL A 321 2.97 11.11 -10.58
CA VAL A 321 1.57 11.52 -10.68
C VAL A 321 1.37 13.03 -10.46
N PHE A 322 2.41 13.77 -10.15
CA PHE A 322 2.38 15.23 -10.02
C PHE A 322 3.14 15.96 -11.15
N ALA A 323 3.71 15.22 -12.10
CA ALA A 323 4.34 15.83 -13.27
C ALA A 323 3.34 16.69 -14.05
N LYS A 324 3.79 17.83 -14.59
CA LYS A 324 2.95 18.74 -15.37
C LYS A 324 2.34 18.07 -16.62
N ASP A 325 3.07 17.13 -17.20
CA ASP A 325 2.71 16.36 -18.39
C ASP A 325 2.19 14.95 -18.05
N TYR A 326 1.83 14.70 -16.77
CA TYR A 326 1.32 13.40 -16.33
C TYR A 326 0.11 12.95 -17.15
N GLN A 327 0.27 11.84 -17.84
CA GLN A 327 -0.81 11.18 -18.56
C GLN A 327 -1.55 10.23 -17.58
N ARG A 328 -2.82 10.58 -17.30
CA ARG A 328 -3.66 9.78 -16.39
C ARG A 328 -3.79 8.35 -16.90
N ARG A 329 -3.74 7.42 -15.97
CA ARG A 329 -4.08 6.03 -16.29
C ARG A 329 -5.58 5.88 -16.52
N ASP A 330 -5.94 5.07 -17.48
CA ASP A 330 -7.30 4.63 -17.73
C ASP A 330 -7.59 3.25 -17.10
N ALA A 331 -6.56 2.56 -16.57
CA ALA A 331 -6.66 1.37 -15.73
C ALA A 331 -5.44 1.20 -14.81
N VAL A 332 -5.65 0.42 -13.76
CA VAL A 332 -4.65 -0.11 -12.83
C VAL A 332 -4.72 -1.63 -12.79
N PHE A 333 -3.63 -2.26 -12.38
CA PHE A 333 -3.50 -3.71 -12.41
C PHE A 333 -3.02 -4.24 -11.06
N ALA A 334 -3.49 -5.45 -10.72
CA ALA A 334 -3.01 -6.14 -9.53
C ALA A 334 -2.89 -7.65 -9.77
N ALA A 335 -1.99 -8.26 -9.02
CA ALA A 335 -1.74 -9.68 -9.04
C ALA A 335 -1.66 -10.25 -7.63
N ARG A 336 -2.22 -11.45 -7.46
CA ARG A 336 -2.04 -12.27 -6.27
C ARG A 336 -1.57 -13.65 -6.68
N ASP A 337 -0.56 -14.13 -6.00
CA ASP A 337 -0.01 -15.47 -6.16
C ASP A 337 0.01 -16.21 -4.81
N ARG A 338 0.85 -17.20 -4.63
CA ARG A 338 0.93 -17.97 -3.39
C ARG A 338 1.11 -17.06 -2.16
N CYS A 339 0.35 -17.37 -1.10
CA CYS A 339 0.52 -16.77 0.22
C CYS A 339 0.73 -17.87 1.26
N ASP A 340 1.83 -17.84 1.98
CA ASP A 340 2.33 -18.94 2.80
C ASP A 340 2.40 -20.24 1.96
N VAL A 341 1.76 -21.32 2.37
CA VAL A 341 1.68 -22.56 1.57
C VAL A 341 0.44 -22.63 0.67
N THR A 342 -0.45 -21.66 0.74
CA THR A 342 -1.70 -21.67 -0.04
C THR A 342 -1.44 -21.14 -1.46
N VAL A 343 -1.46 -22.05 -2.42
CA VAL A 343 -1.23 -21.72 -3.83
C VAL A 343 -2.49 -21.11 -4.43
N ASP A 344 -2.33 -19.95 -5.05
CA ASP A 344 -3.36 -19.31 -5.87
C ASP A 344 -2.70 -18.50 -6.98
N ARG A 345 -3.46 -18.11 -7.97
CA ARG A 345 -3.05 -17.18 -9.03
C ARG A 345 -4.28 -16.40 -9.48
N ILE A 346 -4.27 -15.09 -9.20
CA ILE A 346 -5.33 -14.17 -9.56
C ILE A 346 -4.71 -12.96 -10.22
N ARG A 347 -5.36 -12.44 -11.27
CA ARG A 347 -4.96 -11.19 -11.94
C ARG A 347 -6.18 -10.32 -12.09
N CYS A 348 -6.01 -9.01 -11.97
CA CYS A 348 -7.11 -8.09 -12.28
C CYS A 348 -6.66 -6.86 -13.05
N VAL A 349 -7.60 -6.29 -13.77
CA VAL A 349 -7.57 -4.95 -14.33
C VAL A 349 -8.78 -4.18 -13.82
N ARG A 350 -8.54 -2.95 -13.35
CA ARG A 350 -9.58 -2.06 -12.84
C ARG A 350 -9.51 -0.73 -13.58
N THR A 351 -10.60 -0.37 -14.23
CA THR A 351 -10.84 0.94 -14.85
C THR A 351 -11.58 1.85 -13.87
N GLU A 352 -12.00 3.03 -14.29
CA GLU A 352 -12.81 3.91 -13.46
C GLU A 352 -14.15 3.29 -13.03
N ARG A 353 -14.78 2.52 -13.90
CA ARG A 353 -16.11 1.94 -13.66
C ARG A 353 -16.10 0.43 -13.47
N PHE A 354 -15.31 -0.28 -14.25
CA PHE A 354 -15.34 -1.75 -14.26
C PHE A 354 -14.07 -2.36 -13.70
N LYS A 355 -14.23 -3.48 -13.02
CA LYS A 355 -13.15 -4.35 -12.62
C LYS A 355 -13.35 -5.74 -13.20
N TYR A 356 -12.31 -6.28 -13.83
CA TYR A 356 -12.25 -7.65 -14.31
C TYR A 356 -11.20 -8.42 -13.52
N ILE A 357 -11.58 -9.60 -13.02
CA ILE A 357 -10.72 -10.52 -12.27
C ILE A 357 -10.67 -11.86 -13.00
N ARG A 358 -9.47 -12.43 -13.14
CA ARG A 358 -9.25 -13.77 -13.66
C ARG A 358 -8.68 -14.66 -12.57
N ASN A 359 -9.39 -15.78 -12.28
CA ASN A 359 -9.02 -16.79 -11.33
C ASN A 359 -8.47 -18.02 -12.06
N PHE A 360 -7.16 -18.25 -11.98
CA PHE A 360 -6.53 -19.38 -12.69
C PHE A 360 -6.80 -20.72 -12.00
N HIS A 361 -7.01 -20.72 -10.68
CA HIS A 361 -7.39 -21.89 -9.89
C HIS A 361 -8.87 -21.82 -9.47
N HIS A 362 -9.77 -21.64 -10.46
CA HIS A 362 -11.20 -21.44 -10.22
C HIS A 362 -11.92 -22.70 -9.69
N LEU A 363 -11.35 -23.90 -9.85
CA LEU A 363 -11.89 -25.15 -9.28
C LEU A 363 -11.65 -25.28 -7.77
N ARG A 364 -11.04 -24.26 -7.13
CA ARG A 364 -10.84 -24.17 -5.69
C ARG A 364 -11.78 -23.15 -5.07
N PRO A 365 -12.17 -23.32 -3.78
CA PRO A 365 -12.99 -22.34 -3.09
C PRO A 365 -12.26 -21.00 -2.92
N LEU A 366 -13.02 -19.91 -2.66
CA LEU A 366 -12.44 -18.63 -2.31
C LEU A 366 -11.62 -18.75 -1.01
N LEU A 367 -12.23 -19.20 0.07
CA LEU A 367 -11.57 -19.39 1.36
C LEU A 367 -10.86 -20.73 1.42
N GLN A 368 -9.79 -20.85 0.61
CA GLN A 368 -8.89 -21.99 0.70
C GLN A 368 -8.29 -22.09 2.13
N PRO A 369 -7.90 -23.28 2.59
CA PRO A 369 -7.14 -23.43 3.82
C PRO A 369 -5.86 -22.58 3.77
N SER A 370 -5.66 -21.74 4.79
CA SER A 370 -4.54 -20.79 4.86
C SER A 370 -4.13 -20.60 6.31
N GLY A 371 -2.89 -20.93 6.63
CA GLY A 371 -2.38 -20.80 8.00
C GLY A 371 -2.51 -19.40 8.58
N TYR A 372 -2.46 -18.39 7.72
CA TYR A 372 -2.64 -16.99 8.13
C TYR A 372 -4.13 -16.65 8.39
N LYS A 373 -5.03 -17.03 7.49
CA LYS A 373 -6.46 -16.67 7.61
C LYS A 373 -7.19 -17.57 8.62
N ASP A 374 -6.90 -18.85 8.63
CA ASP A 374 -7.60 -19.82 9.48
C ASP A 374 -7.31 -19.63 10.98
N ALA A 375 -6.28 -18.86 11.33
CA ALA A 375 -6.01 -18.43 12.70
C ALA A 375 -6.84 -17.19 13.14
N LYS A 376 -7.54 -16.52 12.22
CA LYS A 376 -8.31 -15.31 12.54
C LYS A 376 -9.65 -15.66 13.19
N PRO A 377 -10.03 -15.03 14.31
CA PRO A 377 -11.32 -15.28 14.96
C PRO A 377 -12.52 -15.14 14.02
N THR A 378 -12.47 -14.16 13.12
CA THR A 378 -13.52 -13.93 12.11
C THR A 378 -13.65 -15.08 11.12
N VAL A 379 -12.56 -15.67 10.66
CA VAL A 379 -12.58 -16.79 9.71
C VAL A 379 -12.99 -18.07 10.41
N ILE A 380 -12.51 -18.30 11.64
CA ILE A 380 -12.98 -19.42 12.49
C ILE A 380 -14.50 -19.33 12.63
N ARG A 381 -15.02 -18.16 13.02
CA ARG A 381 -16.46 -17.95 13.22
C ARG A 381 -17.27 -18.12 11.94
N LEU A 382 -16.78 -17.63 10.81
CA LEU A 382 -17.44 -17.85 9.51
C LEU A 382 -17.54 -19.33 9.16
N ARG A 383 -16.48 -20.12 9.39
CA ARG A 383 -16.51 -21.59 9.17
C ARG A 383 -17.48 -22.30 10.11
N GLU A 384 -17.61 -21.86 11.37
CA GLU A 384 -18.60 -22.39 12.32
C GLU A 384 -20.03 -22.09 11.86
N LEU A 385 -20.31 -20.86 11.42
CA LEU A 385 -21.62 -20.46 10.92
C LEU A 385 -22.00 -21.22 9.65
N HIS A 386 -21.05 -21.42 8.74
CA HIS A 386 -21.20 -22.26 7.55
C HIS A 386 -21.57 -23.70 7.96
N ALA A 387 -20.79 -24.35 8.83
CA ALA A 387 -21.03 -25.70 9.28
C ALA A 387 -22.41 -25.89 10.00
N GLN A 388 -22.93 -24.79 10.59
CA GLN A 388 -24.24 -24.74 11.25
C GLN A 388 -25.40 -24.38 10.30
N GLY A 389 -25.12 -24.07 9.02
CA GLY A 389 -26.12 -23.58 8.06
C GLY A 389 -26.74 -22.23 8.42
N LYS A 390 -25.98 -21.35 9.09
CA LYS A 390 -26.45 -20.06 9.59
C LYS A 390 -26.07 -18.87 8.72
N LEU A 391 -25.41 -19.10 7.61
CA LEU A 391 -25.09 -18.07 6.63
C LEU A 391 -26.25 -17.84 5.67
N SER A 392 -26.41 -16.62 5.18
CA SER A 392 -27.36 -16.34 4.10
C SER A 392 -26.90 -16.94 2.77
N PRO A 393 -27.79 -17.13 1.78
CA PRO A 393 -27.42 -17.64 0.45
C PRO A 393 -26.28 -16.84 -0.19
N LEU A 394 -26.30 -15.52 -0.06
CA LEU A 394 -25.23 -14.65 -0.55
C LEU A 394 -23.88 -14.92 0.11
N GLN A 395 -23.88 -15.10 1.43
CA GLN A 395 -22.66 -15.37 2.20
C GLN A 395 -22.10 -16.75 1.87
N GLU A 396 -22.96 -17.76 1.73
CA GLU A 396 -22.56 -19.10 1.28
C GLU A 396 -21.94 -19.05 -0.13
N GLU A 397 -22.61 -18.39 -1.07
CA GLU A 397 -22.14 -18.28 -2.44
C GLU A 397 -20.78 -17.59 -2.52
N LEU A 398 -20.62 -16.42 -1.90
CA LEU A 398 -19.41 -15.60 -2.04
C LEU A 398 -18.22 -16.11 -1.22
N LEU A 399 -18.44 -16.84 -0.12
CA LEU A 399 -17.37 -17.21 0.80
C LEU A 399 -17.07 -18.72 0.81
N PHE A 400 -18.09 -19.57 0.60
CA PHE A 400 -17.99 -21.01 0.84
C PHE A 400 -18.34 -21.89 -0.36
N SER A 401 -18.68 -21.32 -1.52
CA SER A 401 -18.80 -22.13 -2.74
C SER A 401 -17.57 -23.01 -2.94
N PRO A 402 -17.74 -24.29 -3.31
CA PRO A 402 -16.62 -25.22 -3.47
C PRO A 402 -15.68 -24.85 -4.63
N THR A 403 -16.18 -24.04 -5.55
CA THR A 403 -15.45 -23.44 -6.68
C THR A 403 -15.77 -21.96 -6.73
N ARG A 404 -15.02 -21.22 -7.52
CA ARG A 404 -15.28 -19.78 -7.79
C ARG A 404 -15.32 -19.54 -9.30
N PRO A 405 -15.90 -18.44 -9.77
CA PRO A 405 -15.91 -18.12 -11.20
C PRO A 405 -14.49 -18.04 -11.77
N ALA A 406 -14.27 -18.56 -12.98
CA ALA A 406 -13.00 -18.40 -13.68
C ALA A 406 -12.75 -16.93 -14.03
N GLU A 407 -13.83 -16.21 -14.30
CA GLU A 407 -13.80 -14.77 -14.63
C GLU A 407 -14.89 -14.04 -13.85
N GLU A 408 -14.52 -12.87 -13.35
CA GLU A 408 -15.44 -11.99 -12.63
C GLU A 408 -15.39 -10.61 -13.28
N LEU A 409 -16.56 -9.98 -13.44
CA LEU A 409 -16.70 -8.61 -13.94
C LEU A 409 -17.64 -7.85 -13.01
N TYR A 410 -17.21 -6.71 -12.52
CA TYR A 410 -17.99 -5.87 -11.62
C TYR A 410 -18.10 -4.45 -12.13
N ASP A 411 -19.29 -3.85 -12.06
CA ASP A 411 -19.50 -2.40 -12.18
C ASP A 411 -19.32 -1.79 -10.78
N VAL A 412 -18.11 -1.40 -10.45
CA VAL A 412 -17.73 -0.95 -9.09
C VAL A 412 -18.30 0.41 -8.69
N GLN A 413 -18.96 1.12 -9.62
CA GLN A 413 -19.73 2.31 -9.30
C GLN A 413 -21.15 1.96 -8.83
N ALA A 414 -21.76 0.98 -9.45
CA ALA A 414 -23.11 0.50 -9.09
C ALA A 414 -23.07 -0.54 -7.97
N ASP A 415 -21.99 -1.32 -7.88
CA ASP A 415 -21.77 -2.40 -6.92
C ASP A 415 -20.38 -2.26 -6.25
N PRO A 416 -20.24 -1.33 -5.30
CA PRO A 416 -18.95 -1.06 -4.62
C PRO A 416 -18.47 -2.23 -3.74
N PHE A 417 -19.33 -3.21 -3.46
CA PHE A 417 -18.99 -4.42 -2.70
C PHE A 417 -18.63 -5.61 -3.58
N GLU A 418 -18.69 -5.47 -4.91
CA GLU A 418 -18.31 -6.52 -5.86
C GLU A 418 -19.04 -7.85 -5.59
N ILE A 419 -20.37 -7.76 -5.52
CA ILE A 419 -21.26 -8.88 -5.20
C ILE A 419 -21.82 -9.53 -6.48
N ARG A 420 -22.26 -8.69 -7.44
CA ARG A 420 -22.91 -9.14 -8.67
C ARG A 420 -21.88 -9.34 -9.78
N ASN A 421 -21.51 -10.59 -10.03
CA ASN A 421 -20.63 -10.92 -11.16
C ASN A 421 -21.40 -10.79 -12.50
N LEU A 422 -20.95 -9.89 -13.35
CA LEU A 422 -21.54 -9.58 -14.68
C LEU A 422 -20.86 -10.37 -15.81
N ALA A 423 -19.88 -11.24 -15.54
CA ALA A 423 -19.10 -11.93 -16.59
C ALA A 423 -19.96 -12.84 -17.48
N GLY A 424 -21.09 -13.37 -16.96
CA GLY A 424 -22.06 -14.16 -17.71
C GLY A 424 -23.19 -13.37 -18.38
N ASP A 425 -23.26 -12.05 -18.15
CA ASP A 425 -24.35 -11.22 -18.68
C ASP A 425 -24.02 -10.77 -20.13
N PRO A 426 -24.86 -11.14 -21.13
CA PRO A 426 -24.62 -10.76 -22.54
C PRO A 426 -24.50 -9.27 -22.78
N GLN A 427 -25.10 -8.43 -21.95
CA GLN A 427 -25.03 -6.97 -22.06
C GLN A 427 -23.60 -6.44 -21.83
N PHE A 428 -22.80 -7.14 -21.05
CA PHE A 428 -21.44 -6.76 -20.71
C PHE A 428 -20.35 -7.54 -21.45
N ARG A 429 -20.73 -8.36 -22.47
CA ARG A 429 -19.78 -9.18 -23.23
C ARG A 429 -18.64 -8.35 -23.84
N SER A 430 -18.94 -7.24 -24.48
CA SER A 430 -17.91 -6.37 -25.10
C SER A 430 -16.97 -5.76 -24.05
N THR A 431 -17.51 -5.37 -22.90
CA THR A 431 -16.70 -4.87 -21.76
C THR A 431 -15.78 -5.97 -21.24
N LEU A 432 -16.29 -7.18 -21.06
CA LEU A 432 -15.51 -8.34 -20.60
C LEU A 432 -14.36 -8.64 -21.56
N GLU A 433 -14.63 -8.71 -22.87
CA GLU A 433 -13.62 -9.00 -23.90
C GLU A 433 -12.56 -7.91 -23.96
N THR A 434 -12.95 -6.65 -23.85
CA THR A 434 -12.02 -5.50 -23.80
C THR A 434 -11.08 -5.60 -22.61
N LEU A 435 -11.62 -5.86 -21.42
CA LEU A 435 -10.81 -5.94 -20.18
C LEU A 435 -9.96 -7.21 -20.14
N ARG A 436 -10.45 -8.31 -20.69
CA ARG A 436 -9.68 -9.55 -20.87
C ARG A 436 -8.45 -9.29 -21.73
N THR A 437 -8.63 -8.70 -22.91
CA THR A 437 -7.52 -8.35 -23.83
C THR A 437 -6.52 -7.39 -23.17
N ARG A 438 -7.03 -6.45 -22.39
CA ARG A 438 -6.21 -5.48 -21.68
C ARG A 438 -5.36 -6.13 -20.60
N LEU A 439 -5.93 -7.05 -19.84
CA LEU A 439 -5.20 -7.83 -18.83
C LEU A 439 -4.12 -8.70 -19.48
N ASP A 440 -4.44 -9.38 -20.60
CA ASP A 440 -3.49 -10.21 -21.34
C ASP A 440 -2.30 -9.38 -21.85
N ARG A 441 -2.56 -8.19 -22.37
CA ARG A 441 -1.51 -7.26 -22.80
C ARG A 441 -0.62 -6.86 -21.63
N TRP A 442 -1.20 -6.46 -20.49
CA TRP A 442 -0.42 -6.10 -19.31
C TRP A 442 0.45 -7.26 -18.80
N MET A 443 -0.09 -8.49 -18.77
CA MET A 443 0.68 -9.68 -18.39
C MET A 443 1.86 -9.91 -19.34
N ALA A 444 1.68 -9.73 -20.64
CA ALA A 444 2.73 -9.86 -21.64
C ALA A 444 3.80 -8.75 -21.50
N GLU A 445 3.38 -7.49 -21.38
CA GLU A 445 4.26 -6.31 -21.27
C GLU A 445 5.10 -6.35 -19.98
N THR A 446 4.51 -6.81 -18.88
CA THR A 446 5.19 -6.95 -17.59
C THR A 446 5.95 -8.25 -17.44
N ARG A 447 5.90 -9.13 -18.43
CA ARG A 447 6.53 -10.46 -18.42
C ARG A 447 6.12 -11.26 -17.19
N ASP A 448 4.79 -11.30 -16.92
CA ASP A 448 4.25 -12.09 -15.81
C ASP A 448 4.80 -13.53 -15.87
N PRO A 449 5.56 -13.98 -14.85
CA PRO A 449 6.30 -15.26 -14.93
C PRO A 449 5.41 -16.50 -14.87
N GLY A 450 4.11 -16.31 -14.64
CA GLY A 450 3.19 -17.42 -14.51
C GLY A 450 3.26 -18.13 -13.14
N PRO A 451 2.90 -19.42 -13.09
CA PRO A 451 2.89 -20.18 -11.85
C PRO A 451 4.32 -20.47 -11.36
N GLU A 452 4.47 -20.55 -10.03
CA GLU A 452 5.72 -20.98 -9.39
C GLU A 452 6.09 -22.41 -9.80
N SER A 453 7.39 -22.67 -10.00
CA SER A 453 7.85 -24.04 -10.23
C SER A 453 7.69 -24.88 -8.96
N GLU A 454 7.45 -26.18 -9.14
CA GLU A 454 7.31 -27.12 -8.01
C GLU A 454 8.56 -27.10 -7.13
N LYS A 455 9.76 -27.07 -7.74
CA LYS A 455 11.03 -26.97 -7.00
C LYS A 455 11.10 -25.76 -6.10
N ALA A 456 10.72 -24.56 -6.59
CA ALA A 456 10.74 -23.34 -5.81
C ALA A 456 9.69 -23.36 -4.67
N TYR A 457 8.52 -23.91 -4.96
CA TYR A 457 7.47 -24.11 -3.96
C TYR A 457 7.92 -25.03 -2.83
N ASP A 458 8.51 -26.19 -3.16
CA ASP A 458 8.98 -27.17 -2.19
C ASP A 458 10.15 -26.62 -1.34
N ALA A 459 11.08 -25.88 -1.95
CA ALA A 459 12.17 -25.23 -1.24
C ALA A 459 11.67 -24.15 -0.24
N SER A 460 10.67 -23.37 -0.64
CA SER A 460 10.03 -22.37 0.22
C SER A 460 9.27 -23.03 1.39
N TYR A 461 8.52 -24.10 1.12
CA TYR A 461 7.82 -24.87 2.14
C TYR A 461 8.79 -25.48 3.16
N ALA A 462 9.88 -26.12 2.70
CA ALA A 462 10.89 -26.70 3.58
C ALA A 462 11.49 -25.68 4.54
N TYR A 463 11.75 -24.45 4.06
CA TYR A 463 12.23 -23.35 4.90
C TYR A 463 11.19 -22.91 5.93
N GLU A 464 9.94 -22.69 5.52
CA GLU A 464 8.85 -22.30 6.43
C GLU A 464 8.58 -23.38 7.51
N LEU A 465 8.61 -24.64 7.13
CA LEU A 465 8.45 -25.77 8.05
C LEU A 465 9.58 -25.85 9.09
N LYS A 466 10.83 -25.59 8.65
CA LYS A 466 12.00 -25.53 9.56
C LYS A 466 11.90 -24.38 10.54
N THR A 467 11.33 -23.26 10.15
CA THR A 467 11.21 -22.05 10.99
C THR A 467 9.99 -22.03 11.88
N ALA A 468 8.97 -22.85 11.58
CA ALA A 468 7.78 -23.01 12.41
C ALA A 468 8.11 -23.74 13.72
N LYS A 469 8.07 -23.01 14.85
CA LYS A 469 8.57 -23.47 16.14
C LYS A 469 7.58 -24.33 16.93
N SER A 470 6.27 -24.21 16.64
CA SER A 470 5.25 -24.91 17.42
C SER A 470 4.43 -25.89 16.57
N PRO A 471 3.91 -26.99 17.17
CA PRO A 471 3.02 -27.94 16.50
C PRO A 471 1.75 -27.28 15.93
N GLU A 472 1.19 -26.30 16.65
CA GLU A 472 -0.04 -25.58 16.26
C GLU A 472 0.16 -24.82 14.94
N ARG A 473 1.38 -24.40 14.64
CA ARG A 473 1.72 -23.78 13.36
C ARG A 473 2.16 -24.80 12.31
N ARG A 474 2.89 -25.84 12.70
CA ARG A 474 3.43 -26.84 11.76
C ARG A 474 2.35 -27.74 11.18
N ASN A 475 1.46 -28.26 12.02
CA ASN A 475 0.46 -29.24 11.58
C ASN A 475 -0.51 -28.72 10.53
N PRO A 476 -1.13 -27.52 10.67
CA PRO A 476 -1.94 -26.93 9.61
C PRO A 476 -1.13 -26.66 8.32
N MET A 477 0.12 -26.22 8.45
CA MET A 477 0.99 -25.96 7.31
C MET A 477 1.26 -27.24 6.50
N MET A 478 1.55 -28.35 7.17
CA MET A 478 1.77 -29.65 6.52
C MET A 478 0.50 -30.13 5.79
N LYS A 479 -0.66 -30.07 6.46
CA LYS A 479 -1.95 -30.44 5.85
C LYS A 479 -2.26 -29.59 4.62
N ASN A 480 -2.03 -28.28 4.71
CA ASN A 480 -2.27 -27.37 3.60
C ASN A 480 -1.32 -27.65 2.41
N TYR A 481 -0.06 -27.95 2.69
CA TYR A 481 0.92 -28.30 1.65
C TYR A 481 0.49 -29.61 0.92
N GLU A 482 0.13 -30.66 1.65
CA GLU A 482 -0.35 -31.92 1.08
C GLU A 482 -1.61 -31.69 0.22
N LEU A 483 -2.54 -30.89 0.70
CA LEU A 483 -3.74 -30.53 -0.04
C LEU A 483 -3.41 -29.76 -1.34
N MET A 484 -2.48 -28.82 -1.30
CA MET A 484 -2.06 -28.10 -2.50
C MET A 484 -1.43 -29.03 -3.54
N LYS A 485 -0.60 -29.98 -3.11
CA LYS A 485 -0.01 -31.01 -3.97
C LYS A 485 -1.08 -31.95 -4.56
N GLN A 486 -2.06 -32.32 -3.77
CA GLN A 486 -3.19 -33.12 -4.24
C GLN A 486 -3.99 -32.35 -5.30
N TRP A 487 -4.37 -31.10 -5.04
CA TRP A 487 -5.11 -30.28 -6.00
C TRP A 487 -4.34 -30.04 -7.30
N ALA A 488 -3.02 -29.88 -7.23
CA ALA A 488 -2.18 -29.77 -8.42
C ALA A 488 -2.23 -31.04 -9.30
N LYS A 489 -2.23 -32.26 -8.66
CA LYS A 489 -2.39 -33.54 -9.36
C LYS A 489 -3.77 -33.72 -9.97
N GLU A 490 -4.80 -33.15 -9.33
CA GLU A 490 -6.19 -33.17 -9.80
C GLU A 490 -6.49 -32.08 -10.86
N GLY A 491 -5.51 -31.26 -11.23
CA GLY A 491 -5.69 -30.16 -12.19
C GLY A 491 -6.55 -28.99 -11.67
N LYS A 492 -6.67 -28.87 -10.36
CA LYS A 492 -7.43 -27.80 -9.70
C LYS A 492 -6.58 -26.55 -9.47
#